data_6c32329ae232176a5df839d19b244c6e
#
_entry.id   6c32329ae232176a5df839d19b244c6e
#
_cell.length_a   1.000
_cell.length_b   1.000
_cell.length_c   1.000
_cell.angle_alpha   90.00
_cell.angle_beta   90.00
_cell.angle_gamma   90.00
#
_symmetry.space_group_name_H-M   'P 1'
#
loop_
_entity.id
_entity.type
_entity.pdbx_description
1 polymer ?
#
loop_
_entity_poly.entity_id
_entity_poly.type
_entity_poly.pdbx_seq_one_letter_code
_entity_poly.pdbx_strand_id
1 'polypeptide(L)'
;RSSKIILGIEEIASMQEEPPVVGTVGVVKVTPGAMNVIPGAVKLGVDIRSISKVARNSVVTLIKEFIDITAGKRGLSYTIEPIAQDHPVAMHPAMIREIEEAVKSVGVEYMTMPSGAGHDAMHWAEAVPTGMIFIPCRDGISHNPAEFAEMDDIVTGAEVLDKVHRKLSMEETKLV
;
A
#
# COMPACT_ATOMS: atom_id res chain seq x y z
N ARG A 1 -22.66 -2.54 17.25
CA ARG A 1 -22.99 -1.41 16.33
C ARG A 1 -21.78 -1.09 15.45
N SER A 2 -20.61 -0.86 16.04
CA SER A 2 -19.34 -0.67 15.32
C SER A 2 -18.93 -1.88 14.48
N SER A 3 -19.20 -3.09 14.96
CA SER A 3 -18.93 -4.34 14.21
C SER A 3 -19.56 -4.36 12.81
N LYS A 4 -20.77 -3.80 12.67
CA LYS A 4 -21.41 -3.70 11.35
C LYS A 4 -20.66 -2.75 10.42
N ILE A 5 -20.14 -1.64 10.95
CA ILE A 5 -19.34 -0.69 10.17
C ILE A 5 -18.02 -1.36 9.73
N ILE A 6 -17.36 -2.10 10.62
CA ILE A 6 -16.11 -2.82 10.31
C ILE A 6 -16.34 -3.83 9.18
N LEU A 7 -17.33 -4.69 9.30
CA LEU A 7 -17.68 -5.67 8.27
C LEU A 7 -18.10 -5.00 6.95
N GLY A 8 -18.84 -3.89 7.02
CA GLY A 8 -19.23 -3.17 5.81
C GLY A 8 -18.05 -2.48 5.10
N ILE A 9 -17.02 -2.04 5.82
CA ILE A 9 -15.79 -1.52 5.22
C ILE A 9 -15.05 -2.62 4.47
N GLU A 10 -14.92 -3.80 5.06
CA GLU A 10 -14.31 -4.97 4.43
C GLU A 10 -15.08 -5.38 3.16
N GLU A 11 -16.41 -5.52 3.26
CA GLU A 11 -17.28 -5.88 2.14
C GLU A 11 -17.17 -4.87 0.99
N ILE A 12 -17.30 -3.58 1.25
CA ILE A 12 -17.25 -2.53 0.23
C ILE A 12 -15.86 -2.47 -0.44
N ALA A 13 -14.78 -2.60 0.32
CA ALA A 13 -13.43 -2.62 -0.25
C ALA A 13 -13.22 -3.86 -1.15
N SER A 14 -13.71 -5.02 -0.72
CA SER A 14 -13.59 -6.29 -1.47
C SER A 14 -14.42 -6.33 -2.75
N MET A 15 -15.47 -5.51 -2.88
CA MET A 15 -16.25 -5.40 -4.13
C MET A 15 -15.48 -4.77 -5.28
N GLN A 16 -14.40 -4.04 -5.01
CA GLN A 16 -13.59 -3.40 -6.03
C GLN A 16 -12.43 -4.32 -6.43
N GLU A 17 -12.62 -5.07 -7.52
CA GLU A 17 -11.65 -6.08 -7.98
C GLU A 17 -10.57 -5.50 -8.89
N GLU A 18 -10.94 -4.61 -9.82
CA GLU A 18 -9.97 -4.03 -10.78
C GLU A 18 -10.15 -2.53 -10.97
N PRO A 19 -9.15 -1.74 -10.63
CA PRO A 19 -7.99 -2.11 -9.80
C PRO A 19 -8.40 -2.36 -8.36
N PRO A 20 -7.72 -3.29 -7.65
CA PRO A 20 -8.12 -3.70 -6.32
C PRO A 20 -7.97 -2.55 -5.30
N VAL A 21 -8.87 -2.57 -4.32
CA VAL A 21 -8.81 -1.67 -3.16
C VAL A 21 -8.70 -2.52 -1.89
N VAL A 22 -7.73 -2.21 -1.06
CA VAL A 22 -7.54 -2.85 0.24
C VAL A 22 -8.09 -1.93 1.32
N GLY A 23 -9.01 -2.45 2.13
CA GLY A 23 -9.59 -1.75 3.28
C GLY A 23 -9.29 -2.48 4.59
N THR A 24 -8.61 -1.82 5.52
CA THR A 24 -8.24 -2.39 6.82
C THR A 24 -8.75 -1.53 7.95
N VAL A 25 -9.43 -2.14 8.91
CA VAL A 25 -9.75 -1.50 10.20
C VAL A 25 -8.73 -1.97 11.24
N GLY A 26 -7.61 -1.26 11.31
CA GLY A 26 -6.47 -1.64 12.17
C GLY A 26 -6.58 -1.17 13.61
N VAL A 27 -7.48 -0.23 13.93
CA VAL A 27 -7.66 0.28 15.29
C VAL A 27 -9.15 0.27 15.66
N VAL A 28 -9.46 -0.31 16.84
CA VAL A 28 -10.79 -0.26 17.44
C VAL A 28 -10.62 0.11 18.92
N LYS A 29 -11.05 1.31 19.29
CA LYS A 29 -11.05 1.76 20.69
C LYS A 29 -12.48 1.96 21.17
N VAL A 30 -12.86 1.27 22.23
CA VAL A 30 -14.21 1.27 22.82
C VAL A 30 -14.20 1.99 24.15
N THR A 31 -15.13 2.90 24.38
CA THR A 31 -15.25 3.64 25.62
C THR A 31 -16.62 3.36 26.26
N PRO A 32 -16.70 2.97 27.55
CA PRO A 32 -15.60 2.81 28.51
C PRO A 32 -14.84 1.48 28.40
N GLY A 33 -15.25 0.52 27.53
CA GLY A 33 -14.53 -0.73 27.34
C GLY A 33 -14.75 -1.76 28.47
N ALA A 34 -15.84 -1.68 29.19
CA ALA A 34 -16.21 -2.62 30.25
C ALA A 34 -17.19 -3.68 29.74
N MET A 35 -17.07 -4.92 30.23
CA MET A 35 -17.88 -6.07 29.75
C MET A 35 -19.38 -5.92 30.00
N ASN A 36 -19.76 -5.23 31.07
CA ASN A 36 -21.16 -5.08 31.52
C ASN A 36 -21.73 -3.68 31.24
N VAL A 37 -21.04 -2.87 30.40
CA VAL A 37 -21.48 -1.52 30.05
C VAL A 37 -21.65 -1.39 28.54
N ILE A 38 -22.80 -0.85 28.11
CA ILE A 38 -23.02 -0.55 26.71
C ILE A 38 -22.05 0.58 26.30
N PRO A 39 -21.26 0.40 25.24
CA PRO A 39 -20.33 1.43 24.78
C PRO A 39 -21.02 2.75 24.41
N GLY A 40 -20.51 3.85 24.96
CA GLY A 40 -20.94 5.20 24.65
C GLY A 40 -20.27 5.76 23.39
N ALA A 41 -19.01 5.38 23.15
CA ALA A 41 -18.27 5.79 21.96
C ALA A 41 -17.34 4.68 21.45
N VAL A 42 -17.10 4.69 20.13
CA VAL A 42 -16.10 3.82 19.47
C VAL A 42 -15.32 4.65 18.47
N LYS A 43 -13.97 4.57 18.54
CA LYS A 43 -13.06 5.13 17.55
C LYS A 43 -12.52 4.00 16.68
N LEU A 44 -12.62 4.17 15.37
CA LEU A 44 -12.04 3.26 14.37
C LEU A 44 -10.89 3.96 13.64
N GLY A 45 -9.77 3.27 13.45
CA GLY A 45 -8.71 3.68 12.53
C GLY A 45 -8.82 2.81 11.28
N VAL A 46 -9.04 3.46 10.14
CA VAL A 46 -9.30 2.80 8.85
C VAL A 46 -8.23 3.22 7.86
N ASP A 47 -7.64 2.25 7.18
CA ASP A 47 -6.69 2.45 6.09
C ASP A 47 -7.30 1.92 4.79
N ILE A 48 -7.32 2.75 3.74
CA ILE A 48 -7.84 2.38 2.41
C ILE A 48 -6.77 2.66 1.37
N ARG A 49 -6.30 1.61 0.70
CA ARG A 49 -5.23 1.67 -0.29
C ARG A 49 -5.65 1.12 -1.64
N SER A 50 -5.13 1.72 -2.70
CA SER A 50 -5.21 1.22 -4.08
C SER A 50 -4.13 1.87 -4.92
N ILE A 51 -3.73 1.19 -6.00
CA ILE A 51 -2.88 1.76 -7.06
C ILE A 51 -3.65 2.77 -7.92
N SER A 52 -4.97 2.85 -7.80
CA SER A 52 -5.84 3.80 -8.51
C SER A 52 -6.48 4.78 -7.52
N LYS A 53 -6.15 6.06 -7.69
CA LYS A 53 -6.79 7.16 -6.95
C LYS A 53 -8.31 7.17 -7.15
N VAL A 54 -8.77 6.87 -8.36
CA VAL A 54 -10.20 6.88 -8.70
C VAL A 54 -10.92 5.77 -7.97
N ALA A 55 -10.44 4.53 -8.05
CA ALA A 55 -11.01 3.38 -7.36
C ALA A 55 -11.03 3.57 -5.84
N ARG A 56 -9.90 4.03 -5.26
CA ARG A 56 -9.81 4.34 -3.83
C ARG A 56 -10.87 5.37 -3.42
N ASN A 57 -10.98 6.48 -4.15
CA ASN A 57 -11.91 7.54 -3.79
C ASN A 57 -13.38 7.10 -3.92
N SER A 58 -13.71 6.26 -4.92
CA SER A 58 -15.04 5.67 -5.06
C SER A 58 -15.39 4.80 -3.85
N VAL A 59 -14.49 3.91 -3.44
CA VAL A 59 -14.66 3.06 -2.26
C VAL A 59 -14.80 3.91 -0.98
N VAL A 60 -13.99 4.95 -0.81
CA VAL A 60 -14.09 5.87 0.34
C VAL A 60 -15.46 6.56 0.36
N THR A 61 -16.00 6.95 -0.79
CA THR A 61 -17.34 7.55 -0.88
C THR A 61 -18.41 6.56 -0.46
N LEU A 62 -18.39 5.33 -0.99
CA LEU A 62 -19.32 4.28 -0.60
C LEU A 62 -19.26 3.95 0.90
N ILE A 63 -18.06 3.90 1.47
CA ILE A 63 -17.87 3.69 2.92
C ILE A 63 -18.52 4.83 3.72
N LYS A 64 -18.33 6.08 3.31
CA LYS A 64 -18.95 7.24 3.99
C LYS A 64 -20.48 7.17 3.94
N GLU A 65 -21.05 6.86 2.78
CA GLU A 65 -22.50 6.68 2.61
C GLU A 65 -23.03 5.53 3.47
N PHE A 66 -22.31 4.41 3.52
CA PHE A 66 -22.67 3.28 4.36
C PHE A 66 -22.63 3.62 5.86
N ILE A 67 -21.63 4.40 6.29
CA ILE A 67 -21.54 4.88 7.67
C ILE A 67 -22.73 5.80 7.98
N ASP A 68 -23.05 6.74 7.10
CA ASP A 68 -24.17 7.67 7.29
C ASP A 68 -25.51 6.94 7.44
N ILE A 69 -25.81 6.03 6.52
CA ILE A 69 -27.01 5.20 6.57
C ILE A 69 -27.05 4.36 7.84
N THR A 70 -25.93 3.77 8.23
CA THR A 70 -25.85 2.89 9.42
C THR A 70 -26.00 3.67 10.71
N ALA A 71 -25.41 4.87 10.79
CA ALA A 71 -25.51 5.77 11.93
C ALA A 71 -26.93 6.33 12.03
N GLY A 72 -27.49 6.84 10.94
CA GLY A 72 -28.85 7.41 10.90
C GLY A 72 -29.93 6.42 11.33
N LYS A 73 -29.89 5.17 10.82
CA LYS A 73 -30.82 4.10 11.25
C LYS A 73 -30.76 3.78 12.75
N ARG A 74 -29.71 4.19 13.44
CA ARG A 74 -29.47 3.87 14.86
C ARG A 74 -29.42 5.08 15.77
N GLY A 75 -29.68 6.28 15.25
CA GLY A 75 -29.60 7.53 15.98
C GLY A 75 -28.23 7.83 16.57
N LEU A 76 -27.17 7.50 15.82
CA LEU A 76 -25.77 7.74 16.24
C LEU A 76 -25.25 9.00 15.55
N SER A 77 -24.50 9.80 16.29
CA SER A 77 -23.63 10.82 15.72
C SER A 77 -22.27 10.23 15.38
N TYR A 78 -21.60 10.77 14.37
CA TYR A 78 -20.24 10.38 14.01
C TYR A 78 -19.47 11.56 13.41
N THR A 79 -18.15 11.45 13.41
CA THR A 79 -17.21 12.32 12.68
C THR A 79 -16.24 11.46 11.89
N ILE A 80 -15.79 11.95 10.73
CA ILE A 80 -14.76 11.32 9.93
C ILE A 80 -13.65 12.35 9.74
N GLU A 81 -12.46 12.03 10.20
CA GLU A 81 -11.26 12.87 10.10
C GLU A 81 -10.23 12.17 9.23
N PRO A 82 -9.90 12.68 8.02
CA PRO A 82 -8.78 12.19 7.24
C PRO A 82 -7.46 12.49 7.98
N ILE A 83 -6.63 11.45 8.18
CA ILE A 83 -5.32 11.59 8.84
C ILE A 83 -4.23 11.82 7.80
N ALA A 84 -4.28 11.05 6.69
CA ALA A 84 -3.37 11.15 5.56
C ALA A 84 -4.13 10.85 4.27
N GLN A 85 -3.64 11.40 3.16
CA GLN A 85 -4.23 11.18 1.84
C GLN A 85 -3.16 11.22 0.75
N ASP A 86 -2.26 10.24 0.80
CA ASP A 86 -1.21 10.11 -0.19
C ASP A 86 -1.78 9.59 -1.52
N HIS A 87 -1.14 9.98 -2.62
CA HIS A 87 -1.51 9.52 -3.95
C HIS A 87 -0.64 8.32 -4.35
N PRO A 88 -1.22 7.33 -5.06
CA PRO A 88 -0.40 6.30 -5.67
C PRO A 88 0.53 6.93 -6.71
N VAL A 89 1.79 6.52 -6.71
CA VAL A 89 2.83 7.03 -7.60
C VAL A 89 3.28 5.90 -8.51
N ALA A 90 3.23 6.15 -9.83
CA ALA A 90 3.76 5.20 -10.81
C ALA A 90 5.28 5.36 -10.92
N MET A 91 6.00 4.25 -10.88
CA MET A 91 7.43 4.23 -11.18
C MET A 91 7.66 4.53 -12.67
N HIS A 92 8.82 5.13 -12.98
CA HIS A 92 9.11 5.58 -14.34
C HIS A 92 9.31 4.39 -15.29
N PRO A 93 8.60 4.34 -16.44
CA PRO A 93 8.65 3.18 -17.33
C PRO A 93 10.05 2.84 -17.86
N ALA A 94 10.91 3.85 -18.08
CA ALA A 94 12.27 3.59 -18.50
C ALA A 94 13.07 2.90 -17.39
N MET A 95 12.92 3.34 -16.13
CA MET A 95 13.60 2.70 -14.99
C MET A 95 13.13 1.26 -14.78
N ILE A 96 11.84 0.99 -14.97
CA ILE A 96 11.32 -0.39 -14.93
C ILE A 96 12.01 -1.24 -15.99
N ARG A 97 12.11 -0.76 -17.23
CA ARG A 97 12.79 -1.50 -18.31
C ARG A 97 14.29 -1.74 -18.02
N GLU A 98 15.00 -0.73 -17.51
CA GLU A 98 16.40 -0.88 -17.13
C GLU A 98 16.60 -1.96 -16.06
N ILE A 99 15.73 -1.98 -15.06
CA ILE A 99 15.74 -3.00 -14.01
C ILE A 99 15.44 -4.38 -14.61
N GLU A 100 14.43 -4.51 -15.47
CA GLU A 100 14.10 -5.78 -16.14
C GLU A 100 15.26 -6.32 -16.98
N GLU A 101 15.94 -5.45 -17.72
CA GLU A 101 17.13 -5.85 -18.50
C GLU A 101 18.28 -6.32 -17.60
N ALA A 102 18.53 -5.63 -16.50
CA ALA A 102 19.52 -6.03 -15.51
C ALA A 102 19.19 -7.40 -14.90
N VAL A 103 17.94 -7.62 -14.48
CA VAL A 103 17.48 -8.90 -13.91
C VAL A 103 17.66 -10.04 -14.92
N LYS A 104 17.24 -9.84 -16.18
CA LYS A 104 17.46 -10.82 -17.27
C LYS A 104 18.92 -11.15 -17.47
N SER A 105 19.82 -10.16 -17.34
CA SER A 105 21.26 -10.36 -17.49
C SER A 105 21.91 -11.10 -16.31
N VAL A 106 21.28 -11.09 -15.14
CA VAL A 106 21.66 -11.92 -13.97
C VAL A 106 21.15 -13.35 -14.15
N GLY A 107 20.08 -13.56 -14.92
CA GLY A 107 19.52 -14.87 -15.23
C GLY A 107 18.59 -15.41 -14.16
N VAL A 108 17.93 -14.52 -13.41
CA VAL A 108 16.94 -14.90 -12.39
C VAL A 108 15.51 -14.62 -12.85
N GLU A 109 14.57 -15.38 -12.35
CA GLU A 109 13.15 -15.15 -12.57
C GLU A 109 12.70 -13.88 -11.82
N TYR A 110 11.77 -13.15 -12.40
CA TYR A 110 11.23 -11.93 -11.81
C TYR A 110 9.77 -11.73 -12.18
N MET A 111 9.12 -10.83 -11.44
CA MET A 111 7.79 -10.32 -11.77
C MET A 111 7.73 -8.80 -11.55
N THR A 112 6.97 -8.13 -12.39
CA THR A 112 6.62 -6.72 -12.15
C THR A 112 5.33 -6.68 -11.35
N MET A 113 5.35 -5.95 -10.24
CA MET A 113 4.22 -5.90 -9.31
C MET A 113 4.06 -4.52 -8.68
N PRO A 114 2.84 -4.09 -8.32
CA PRO A 114 2.66 -2.91 -7.51
C PRO A 114 3.06 -3.16 -6.06
N SER A 115 3.58 -2.13 -5.37
CA SER A 115 3.72 -2.15 -3.92
C SER A 115 2.45 -1.64 -3.24
N GLY A 116 1.97 -2.37 -2.25
CA GLY A 116 0.88 -1.92 -1.37
C GLY A 116 1.34 -1.00 -0.24
N ALA A 117 2.65 -0.86 -0.01
CA ALA A 117 3.24 -0.01 1.02
C ALA A 117 3.67 1.36 0.45
N GLY A 118 3.78 2.35 1.33
CA GLY A 118 4.44 3.62 1.01
C GLY A 118 5.96 3.46 1.11
N HIS A 119 6.70 4.11 0.20
CA HIS A 119 8.16 4.10 0.16
C HIS A 119 8.68 5.51 -0.11
N ASP A 120 9.85 5.85 0.37
CA ASP A 120 10.53 7.11 0.08
C ASP A 120 10.72 7.34 -1.44
N ALA A 121 10.79 6.25 -2.22
CA ALA A 121 10.82 6.29 -3.67
C ALA A 121 9.63 7.06 -4.29
N MET A 122 8.49 7.14 -3.59
CA MET A 122 7.33 7.93 -4.05
C MET A 122 7.67 9.42 -4.13
N HIS A 123 8.43 9.94 -3.17
CA HIS A 123 8.86 11.34 -3.14
C HIS A 123 9.93 11.62 -4.21
N TRP A 124 10.86 10.68 -4.43
CA TRP A 124 11.84 10.80 -5.50
C TRP A 124 11.20 10.77 -6.89
N ALA A 125 10.16 9.95 -7.09
CA ALA A 125 9.47 9.81 -8.37
C ALA A 125 8.74 11.09 -8.82
N GLU A 126 8.49 12.03 -7.92
CA GLU A 126 7.97 13.36 -8.27
C GLU A 126 9.03 14.28 -8.90
N ALA A 127 10.30 14.01 -8.64
CA ALA A 127 11.41 14.87 -9.06
C ALA A 127 12.29 14.26 -10.15
N VAL A 128 12.48 12.93 -10.12
CA VAL A 128 13.38 12.21 -11.02
C VAL A 128 12.80 10.86 -11.45
N PRO A 129 13.23 10.32 -12.61
CA PRO A 129 12.87 8.96 -13.01
C PRO A 129 13.29 7.95 -11.95
N THR A 130 12.34 7.26 -11.34
CA THR A 130 12.56 6.38 -10.20
C THR A 130 12.00 4.99 -10.50
N GLY A 131 12.68 3.95 -10.01
CA GLY A 131 12.23 2.55 -10.00
C GLY A 131 12.54 1.92 -8.66
N MET A 132 12.01 0.72 -8.41
CA MET A 132 12.26 -0.04 -7.18
C MET A 132 12.59 -1.49 -7.52
N ILE A 133 13.45 -2.09 -6.72
CA ILE A 133 13.79 -3.51 -6.76
C ILE A 133 13.35 -4.10 -5.42
N PHE A 134 12.53 -5.16 -5.49
CA PHE A 134 12.17 -5.96 -4.33
C PHE A 134 12.90 -7.30 -4.40
N ILE A 135 13.22 -7.84 -3.25
CA ILE A 135 13.78 -9.18 -3.09
C ILE A 135 12.76 -10.06 -2.35
N PRO A 136 12.82 -11.40 -2.52
CA PRO A 136 11.98 -12.32 -1.77
C PRO A 136 12.13 -12.13 -0.27
N CYS A 137 11.01 -12.24 0.44
CA CYS A 137 10.94 -12.21 1.90
C CYS A 137 10.25 -13.47 2.38
N ARG A 138 10.79 -14.10 3.41
CA ARG A 138 10.27 -15.35 3.96
C ARG A 138 8.80 -15.21 4.34
N ASP A 139 7.94 -16.05 3.79
CA ASP A 139 6.49 -16.06 3.99
C ASP A 139 5.78 -14.73 3.64
N GLY A 140 6.43 -13.80 2.92
CA GLY A 140 5.90 -12.48 2.63
C GLY A 140 5.75 -11.58 3.86
N ILE A 141 6.41 -11.92 4.96
CA ILE A 141 6.31 -11.18 6.23
C ILE A 141 7.08 -9.87 6.12
N SER A 142 6.41 -8.75 6.41
CA SER A 142 7.06 -7.45 6.57
C SER A 142 6.52 -6.71 7.79
N HIS A 143 7.25 -5.69 8.29
CA HIS A 143 6.90 -4.90 9.46
C HIS A 143 6.72 -5.75 10.75
N ASN A 144 7.49 -6.84 10.85
CA ASN A 144 7.42 -7.80 11.95
C ASN A 144 8.84 -8.25 12.33
N PRO A 145 9.14 -8.55 13.60
CA PRO A 145 10.45 -9.08 14.00
C PRO A 145 10.85 -10.41 13.32
N ALA A 146 9.90 -11.12 12.73
CA ALA A 146 10.15 -12.35 11.96
C ALA A 146 10.45 -12.08 10.47
N GLU A 147 10.48 -10.81 10.04
CA GLU A 147 10.87 -10.43 8.67
C GLU A 147 12.29 -10.91 8.38
N PHE A 148 12.45 -11.64 7.27
CA PHE A 148 13.73 -12.23 6.92
C PHE A 148 13.84 -12.40 5.40
N ALA A 149 15.00 -12.05 4.86
CA ALA A 149 15.40 -12.36 3.49
C ALA A 149 16.63 -13.27 3.51
N GLU A 150 16.69 -14.24 2.60
CA GLU A 150 17.87 -15.12 2.47
C GLU A 150 19.06 -14.31 1.92
N MET A 151 20.27 -14.68 2.31
CA MET A 151 21.48 -13.96 1.91
C MET A 151 21.66 -13.97 0.39
N ASP A 152 21.33 -15.07 -0.27
CA ASP A 152 21.43 -15.20 -1.72
C ASP A 152 20.48 -14.25 -2.46
N ASP A 153 19.28 -14.01 -1.93
CA ASP A 153 18.32 -13.04 -2.47
C ASP A 153 18.83 -11.60 -2.30
N ILE A 154 19.44 -11.30 -1.15
CA ILE A 154 20.07 -9.99 -0.89
C ILE A 154 21.22 -9.75 -1.88
N VAL A 155 22.09 -10.73 -2.08
CA VAL A 155 23.22 -10.65 -3.02
C VAL A 155 22.70 -10.46 -4.44
N THR A 156 21.70 -11.23 -4.85
CA THR A 156 21.08 -11.12 -6.18
C THR A 156 20.47 -9.73 -6.41
N GLY A 157 19.74 -9.21 -5.43
CA GLY A 157 19.18 -7.85 -5.50
C GLY A 157 20.25 -6.77 -5.61
N ALA A 158 21.35 -6.92 -4.86
CA ALA A 158 22.50 -6.01 -4.94
C ALA A 158 23.23 -6.08 -6.29
N GLU A 159 23.35 -7.27 -6.88
CA GLU A 159 23.94 -7.45 -8.23
C GLU A 159 23.09 -6.78 -9.31
N VAL A 160 21.76 -6.93 -9.25
CA VAL A 160 20.84 -6.23 -10.16
C VAL A 160 20.99 -4.72 -10.02
N LEU A 161 21.04 -4.21 -8.79
CA LEU A 161 21.21 -2.78 -8.53
C LEU A 161 22.54 -2.24 -9.07
N ASP A 162 23.65 -2.97 -8.88
CA ASP A 162 24.98 -2.60 -9.41
C ASP A 162 24.97 -2.53 -10.95
N LYS A 163 24.32 -3.48 -11.62
CA LYS A 163 24.20 -3.47 -13.09
C LYS A 163 23.41 -2.26 -13.60
N VAL A 164 22.28 -1.93 -12.97
CA VAL A 164 21.48 -0.73 -13.31
C VAL A 164 22.33 0.52 -13.12
N HIS A 165 22.96 0.65 -11.96
CA HIS A 165 23.79 1.79 -11.64
C HIS A 165 24.93 2.00 -12.63
N ARG A 166 25.68 0.94 -12.98
CA ARG A 166 26.78 1.00 -13.96
C ARG A 166 26.28 1.40 -15.34
N LYS A 167 25.17 0.86 -15.79
CA LYS A 167 24.58 1.20 -17.10
C LYS A 167 24.21 2.67 -17.18
N LEU A 168 23.48 3.19 -16.20
CA LEU A 168 23.06 4.59 -16.16
C LEU A 168 24.25 5.54 -16.07
N SER A 169 25.27 5.23 -15.26
CA SER A 169 26.48 6.05 -15.14
C SER A 169 27.30 6.10 -16.44
N MET A 170 27.28 5.04 -17.26
CA MET A 170 27.96 5.02 -18.55
C MET A 170 27.20 5.83 -19.63
N GLU A 171 25.88 5.92 -19.53
CA GLU A 171 25.08 6.72 -20.46
C GLU A 171 25.25 8.23 -20.22
N GLU A 172 25.32 8.66 -18.96
CA GLU A 172 25.65 10.06 -18.62
C GLU A 172 27.02 10.49 -19.16
N THR A 173 28.01 9.58 -19.16
CA THR A 173 29.36 9.89 -19.67
C THR A 173 29.39 10.08 -21.19
N LYS A 174 28.37 9.63 -21.93
CA LYS A 174 28.26 9.85 -23.39
C LYS A 174 27.56 11.15 -23.77
N LEU A 175 26.99 11.86 -22.82
CA LEU A 175 26.28 13.14 -23.02
C LEU A 175 27.13 14.37 -22.66
N VAL A 176 28.39 14.17 -22.27
CA VAL A 176 29.42 15.19 -22.05
C VAL A 176 30.52 15.03 -23.12
#